data_faad24e0f156dab5ff5d865cead71e23
#
_entry.id   faad24e0f156dab5ff5d865cead71e23
#
_cell.length_a   1.000
_cell.length_b   1.000
_cell.length_c   1.000
_cell.angle_alpha   90.00
_cell.angle_beta   90.00
_cell.angle_gamma   90.00
#
_symmetry.space_group_name_H-M   'P 1'
#
loop_
_entity.id
_entity.type
_entity.pdbx_description
1 polymer ?
#
loop_
_entity_poly.entity_id
_entity_poly.type
_entity_poly.pdbx_seq_one_letter_code
_entity_poly.pdbx_strand_id
1 'polypeptide(L)'
;MPVPMISRSSRVGAPSNIDPDSTEGLPHLGPDRLTTPRHAHRPGPRRRTARALAFLYGIAVLMAVLWPSGGDVASMKSFLGPPFLSEEGKDVALNLVMLAPLTAILTLAWPRVPWWAWALLGCLIGAGAEVAQELIPSLERRPSLANIAQNAVGSWCGAAVGQMVARLVERRRRA
;
A
#
# COMPACT_ATOMS: atom_id res chain seq x y z
N MET A 1 17.29 -50.76 -20.32
CA MET A 1 15.93 -50.33 -20.01
C MET A 1 15.30 -49.80 -21.31
N PRO A 2 14.27 -50.45 -21.86
CA PRO A 2 13.69 -50.10 -23.14
C PRO A 2 12.60 -49.03 -22.98
N VAL A 3 12.60 -48.07 -23.94
CA VAL A 3 11.67 -46.96 -24.07
C VAL A 3 10.40 -47.46 -24.77
N PRO A 4 9.16 -47.18 -24.33
CA PRO A 4 7.95 -47.57 -25.03
C PRO A 4 7.70 -46.64 -26.23
N MET A 5 7.55 -47.25 -27.43
CA MET A 5 7.03 -46.64 -28.64
C MET A 5 5.56 -46.31 -28.49
N ILE A 6 5.20 -45.06 -28.67
CA ILE A 6 3.78 -44.63 -28.79
C ILE A 6 3.41 -44.58 -30.27
N SER A 7 2.55 -45.54 -30.65
CA SER A 7 1.94 -45.62 -31.97
C SER A 7 0.91 -44.50 -32.18
N ARG A 8 1.18 -43.60 -33.14
CA ARG A 8 0.21 -42.60 -33.63
C ARG A 8 -0.67 -43.24 -34.72
N SER A 9 -1.90 -43.58 -34.38
CA SER A 9 -2.94 -43.87 -35.35
C SER A 9 -3.62 -42.58 -35.81
N SER A 10 -3.25 -42.12 -37.00
CA SER A 10 -3.92 -41.01 -37.71
C SER A 10 -5.16 -41.59 -38.43
N ARG A 11 -6.35 -41.33 -37.89
CA ARG A 11 -7.60 -41.47 -38.67
C ARG A 11 -7.92 -40.11 -39.29
N VAL A 12 -7.67 -40.02 -40.61
CA VAL A 12 -8.19 -38.93 -41.45
C VAL A 12 -9.67 -39.26 -41.69
N GLY A 13 -10.55 -38.50 -41.03
CA GLY A 13 -11.98 -38.51 -41.32
C GLY A 13 -12.25 -37.63 -42.51
N ALA A 14 -12.95 -38.20 -43.55
CA ALA A 14 -13.38 -37.49 -44.72
C ALA A 14 -14.34 -36.34 -44.44
N PRO A 15 -14.35 -35.24 -45.24
CA PRO A 15 -15.26 -34.11 -45.06
C PRO A 15 -16.69 -34.53 -45.41
N SER A 16 -17.60 -34.49 -44.46
CA SER A 16 -19.03 -34.63 -44.68
C SER A 16 -19.59 -33.35 -45.28
N ASN A 17 -20.31 -33.54 -46.33
CA ASN A 17 -21.22 -32.68 -47.07
C ASN A 17 -21.70 -31.45 -46.30
N ILE A 18 -21.26 -30.26 -46.70
CA ILE A 18 -21.79 -28.98 -46.23
C ILE A 18 -23.07 -28.71 -47.04
N ASP A 19 -24.20 -28.77 -46.39
CA ASP A 19 -25.52 -28.43 -46.91
C ASP A 19 -25.56 -26.88 -47.10
N PRO A 20 -25.71 -26.35 -48.35
CA PRO A 20 -25.62 -24.92 -48.59
C PRO A 20 -26.87 -24.12 -48.17
N ASP A 21 -27.88 -24.77 -47.57
CA ASP A 21 -29.17 -24.13 -47.25
C ASP A 21 -29.50 -24.01 -45.75
N SER A 22 -28.52 -24.26 -44.87
CA SER A 22 -28.70 -24.04 -43.44
C SER A 22 -28.34 -22.61 -43.02
N THR A 23 -29.09 -21.63 -43.48
CA THR A 23 -29.10 -20.25 -42.97
C THR A 23 -29.91 -20.07 -41.69
N GLU A 24 -30.44 -21.17 -41.12
CA GLU A 24 -31.14 -21.15 -39.84
C GLU A 24 -30.17 -21.45 -38.70
N GLY A 25 -29.73 -20.40 -37.98
CA GLY A 25 -29.07 -20.61 -36.71
C GLY A 25 -27.91 -19.68 -36.34
N LEU A 26 -27.78 -18.54 -37.02
CA LEU A 26 -26.94 -17.50 -36.41
C LEU A 26 -27.65 -16.99 -35.14
N PRO A 27 -27.09 -17.21 -33.95
CA PRO A 27 -27.65 -16.60 -32.76
C PRO A 27 -27.63 -15.08 -32.96
N HIS A 28 -28.81 -14.47 -32.95
CA HIS A 28 -28.97 -13.01 -32.97
C HIS A 28 -28.11 -12.48 -31.80
N LEU A 29 -26.92 -12.02 -32.14
CA LEU A 29 -26.10 -11.18 -31.24
C LEU A 29 -26.83 -9.85 -31.12
N GLY A 30 -27.85 -9.82 -30.24
CA GLY A 30 -28.54 -8.59 -29.90
C GLY A 30 -27.54 -7.51 -29.50
N PRO A 31 -27.77 -6.25 -29.87
CA PRO A 31 -26.87 -5.12 -29.57
C PRO A 31 -26.69 -4.83 -28.08
N ASP A 32 -27.39 -5.56 -27.20
CA ASP A 32 -27.46 -5.28 -25.76
C ASP A 32 -26.27 -5.77 -24.91
N ARG A 33 -25.27 -6.46 -25.52
CA ARG A 33 -24.11 -6.93 -24.73
C ARG A 33 -22.93 -5.95 -24.67
N LEU A 34 -23.01 -4.79 -25.38
CA LEU A 34 -21.84 -3.89 -25.48
C LEU A 34 -21.86 -2.68 -24.53
N THR A 35 -22.91 -2.52 -23.72
CA THR A 35 -23.03 -1.33 -22.86
C THR A 35 -23.54 -1.62 -21.46
N THR A 36 -23.01 -2.64 -20.78
CA THR A 36 -23.03 -2.57 -19.33
C THR A 36 -21.98 -1.56 -18.91
N PRO A 37 -22.35 -0.36 -18.44
CA PRO A 37 -21.38 0.56 -17.86
C PRO A 37 -20.70 -0.21 -16.73
N ARG A 38 -19.38 -0.39 -16.81
CA ARG A 38 -18.57 -0.83 -15.68
C ARG A 38 -18.88 0.17 -14.57
N HIS A 39 -19.81 -0.17 -13.69
CA HIS A 39 -20.09 0.59 -12.50
C HIS A 39 -18.74 0.76 -11.79
N ALA A 40 -18.16 1.95 -11.92
CA ALA A 40 -16.95 2.32 -11.21
C ALA A 40 -17.24 2.06 -9.73
N HIS A 41 -16.63 1.02 -9.20
CA HIS A 41 -16.92 0.52 -7.85
C HIS A 41 -16.53 1.62 -6.86
N ARG A 42 -17.51 2.45 -6.47
CA ARG A 42 -17.29 3.53 -5.51
C ARG A 42 -16.74 2.91 -4.22
N PRO A 43 -15.64 3.38 -3.71
CA PRO A 43 -15.06 2.83 -2.48
C PRO A 43 -16.08 2.97 -1.36
N GLY A 44 -16.29 1.88 -0.60
CA GLY A 44 -17.22 1.88 0.54
C GLY A 44 -16.82 2.93 1.61
N PRO A 45 -17.75 3.34 2.49
CA PRO A 45 -17.56 4.43 3.44
C PRO A 45 -16.27 4.27 4.29
N ARG A 46 -15.99 3.08 4.78
CA ARG A 46 -14.77 2.78 5.55
C ARG A 46 -13.46 3.09 4.81
N ARG A 47 -13.43 2.84 3.48
CA ARG A 47 -12.24 3.15 2.68
C ARG A 47 -12.09 4.65 2.42
N ARG A 48 -13.20 5.38 2.33
CA ARG A 48 -13.18 6.85 2.22
C ARG A 48 -12.61 7.46 3.49
N THR A 49 -13.08 7.01 4.66
CA THR A 49 -12.57 7.45 5.96
C THR A 49 -11.08 7.13 6.10
N ALA A 50 -10.64 5.90 5.78
CA ALA A 50 -9.22 5.55 5.84
C ALA A 50 -8.35 6.43 4.92
N ARG A 51 -8.83 6.78 3.72
CA ARG A 51 -8.13 7.69 2.80
C ARG A 51 -8.04 9.10 3.36
N ALA A 52 -9.14 9.61 3.92
CA ALA A 52 -9.14 10.92 4.56
C ALA A 52 -8.16 10.96 5.75
N LEU A 53 -8.15 9.93 6.59
CA LEU A 53 -7.20 9.80 7.69
C LEU A 53 -5.75 9.72 7.20
N ALA A 54 -5.48 8.94 6.14
CA ALA A 54 -4.14 8.87 5.54
C ALA A 54 -3.67 10.23 5.06
N PHE A 55 -4.55 10.99 4.41
CA PHE A 55 -4.24 12.33 3.91
C PHE A 55 -3.98 13.31 5.05
N LEU A 56 -4.86 13.38 6.04
CA LEU A 56 -4.73 14.26 7.21
C LEU A 56 -3.46 13.92 8.00
N TYR A 57 -3.20 12.64 8.25
CA TYR A 57 -2.01 12.21 8.97
C TYR A 57 -0.74 12.48 8.14
N GLY A 58 -0.78 12.27 6.82
CA GLY A 58 0.32 12.62 5.91
C GLY A 58 0.66 14.11 5.95
N ILE A 59 -0.35 15.00 5.97
CA ILE A 59 -0.15 16.43 6.16
C ILE A 59 0.50 16.71 7.52
N ALA A 60 0.01 16.08 8.60
CA ALA A 60 0.59 16.26 9.93
C ALA A 60 2.06 15.83 10.00
N VAL A 61 2.41 14.70 9.37
CA VAL A 61 3.81 14.26 9.24
C VAL A 61 4.64 15.28 8.47
N LEU A 62 4.13 15.77 7.34
CA LEU A 62 4.82 16.76 6.52
C LEU A 62 5.06 18.06 7.30
N MET A 63 4.04 18.54 8.00
CA MET A 63 4.17 19.72 8.88
C MET A 63 5.19 19.51 9.98
N ALA A 64 5.20 18.34 10.62
CA ALA A 64 6.17 18.02 11.68
C ALA A 64 7.61 17.96 11.16
N VAL A 65 7.82 17.42 9.93
CA VAL A 65 9.13 17.35 9.28
C VAL A 65 9.65 18.73 8.88
N LEU A 66 8.77 19.58 8.34
CA LEU A 66 9.12 20.90 7.82
C LEU A 66 8.96 22.03 8.86
N TRP A 67 8.69 21.72 10.12
CA TRP A 67 8.55 22.72 11.18
C TRP A 67 9.87 23.48 11.40
N PRO A 68 9.89 24.80 11.29
CA PRO A 68 11.13 25.59 11.18
C PRO A 68 11.89 25.81 12.49
N SER A 69 11.40 25.29 13.64
CA SER A 69 12.04 25.50 14.93
C SER A 69 12.41 24.17 15.59
N GLY A 70 13.73 23.87 15.62
CA GLY A 70 14.26 22.73 16.38
C GLY A 70 13.98 22.82 17.87
N GLY A 71 13.99 24.04 18.44
CA GLY A 71 13.71 24.29 19.85
C GLY A 71 12.27 23.99 20.26
N ASP A 72 11.28 24.40 19.45
CA ASP A 72 9.86 24.13 19.73
C ASP A 72 9.56 22.62 19.66
N VAL A 73 10.17 21.94 18.69
CA VAL A 73 10.04 20.47 18.58
C VAL A 73 10.68 19.77 19.76
N ALA A 74 11.83 20.24 20.25
CA ALA A 74 12.46 19.69 21.46
C ALA A 74 11.57 19.88 22.69
N SER A 75 10.95 21.07 22.85
CA SER A 75 10.00 21.34 23.94
C SER A 75 8.76 20.46 23.85
N MET A 76 8.20 20.27 22.65
CA MET A 76 7.06 19.38 22.43
C MET A 76 7.41 17.91 22.69
N LYS A 77 8.60 17.46 22.32
CA LYS A 77 9.11 16.12 22.62
C LYS A 77 9.23 15.87 24.11
N SER A 78 9.74 16.83 24.87
CA SER A 78 9.86 16.71 26.33
C SER A 78 8.49 16.61 27.01
N PHE A 79 7.47 17.29 26.48
CA PHE A 79 6.11 17.27 26.99
C PHE A 79 5.32 16.01 26.60
N LEU A 80 5.44 15.55 25.33
CA LEU A 80 4.68 14.41 24.81
C LEU A 80 5.37 13.06 25.07
N GLY A 81 6.68 13.06 25.35
CA GLY A 81 7.43 11.81 25.56
C GLY A 81 7.16 11.19 26.93
N PRO A 82 7.13 9.86 27.05
CA PRO A 82 7.00 9.19 28.33
C PRO A 82 8.11 9.61 29.29
N PRO A 83 7.81 9.95 30.55
CA PRO A 83 8.80 10.48 31.50
C PRO A 83 9.90 9.48 31.88
N PHE A 84 9.71 8.19 31.59
CA PHE A 84 10.69 7.13 31.86
C PHE A 84 11.70 6.89 30.74
N LEU A 85 11.56 7.56 29.58
CA LEU A 85 12.52 7.49 28.49
C LEU A 85 13.54 8.63 28.56
N SER A 86 14.81 8.30 28.28
CA SER A 86 15.83 9.32 28.01
C SER A 86 15.47 10.16 26.79
N GLU A 87 16.07 11.33 26.63
CA GLU A 87 15.83 12.17 25.45
C GLU A 87 16.15 11.43 24.13
N GLU A 88 17.23 10.66 24.10
CA GLU A 88 17.56 9.78 22.97
C GLU A 88 16.50 8.71 22.74
N GLY A 89 15.98 8.09 23.81
CA GLY A 89 14.91 7.11 23.74
C GLY A 89 13.59 7.70 23.20
N LYS A 90 13.28 8.95 23.54
CA LYS A 90 12.13 9.68 23.00
C LYS A 90 12.30 9.94 21.50
N ASP A 91 13.50 10.31 21.04
CA ASP A 91 13.79 10.51 19.62
C ASP A 91 13.61 9.22 18.83
N VAL A 92 14.16 8.11 19.31
CA VAL A 92 13.97 6.80 18.72
C VAL A 92 12.49 6.43 18.63
N ALA A 93 11.75 6.57 19.74
CA ALA A 93 10.33 6.24 19.78
C ALA A 93 9.51 7.10 18.81
N LEU A 94 9.78 8.41 18.74
CA LEU A 94 9.07 9.30 17.83
C LEU A 94 9.34 8.98 16.35
N ASN A 95 10.59 8.71 15.98
CA ASN A 95 10.94 8.32 14.62
C ASN A 95 10.28 6.98 14.23
N LEU A 96 10.29 6.00 15.13
CA LEU A 96 9.60 4.72 14.90
C LEU A 96 8.09 4.91 14.70
N VAL A 97 7.47 5.74 15.55
CA VAL A 97 6.01 5.92 15.58
C VAL A 97 5.53 6.90 14.51
N MET A 98 6.36 7.82 14.03
CA MET A 98 5.95 8.86 13.10
C MET A 98 5.40 8.29 11.78
N LEU A 99 6.06 7.31 11.18
CA LEU A 99 5.65 6.73 9.89
C LEU A 99 4.84 5.43 10.02
N ALA A 100 4.87 4.75 11.16
CA ALA A 100 4.15 3.50 11.34
C ALA A 100 2.62 3.64 11.18
N PRO A 101 1.92 4.61 11.79
CA PRO A 101 0.50 4.80 11.58
C PRO A 101 0.17 5.17 10.13
N LEU A 102 1.01 5.99 9.48
CA LEU A 102 0.80 6.39 8.09
C LEU A 102 0.77 5.17 7.17
N THR A 103 1.81 4.34 7.24
CA THR A 103 1.94 3.16 6.37
C THR A 103 0.88 2.09 6.69
N ALA A 104 0.46 1.95 7.96
CA ALA A 104 -0.66 1.10 8.33
C ALA A 104 -1.98 1.58 7.70
N ILE A 105 -2.29 2.87 7.82
CA ILE A 105 -3.52 3.46 7.26
C ILE A 105 -3.50 3.39 5.73
N LEU A 106 -2.36 3.67 5.08
CA LEU A 106 -2.20 3.55 3.62
C LEU A 106 -2.48 2.12 3.16
N THR A 107 -1.96 1.12 3.85
CA THR A 107 -2.20 -0.30 3.56
C THR A 107 -3.69 -0.65 3.63
N LEU A 108 -4.40 -0.13 4.62
CA LEU A 108 -5.86 -0.35 4.78
C LEU A 108 -6.69 0.43 3.74
N ALA A 109 -6.26 1.62 3.37
CA ALA A 109 -6.98 2.51 2.47
C ALA A 109 -6.91 2.05 1.00
N TRP A 110 -5.79 1.42 0.59
CA TRP A 110 -5.55 0.96 -0.79
C TRP A 110 -5.14 -0.51 -0.86
N PRO A 111 -6.02 -1.47 -0.60
CA PRO A 111 -5.71 -2.90 -0.54
C PRO A 111 -5.30 -3.53 -1.89
N ARG A 112 -5.41 -2.79 -3.00
CA ARG A 112 -4.89 -3.24 -4.31
C ARG A 112 -3.39 -3.01 -4.46
N VAL A 113 -2.83 -2.10 -3.69
CA VAL A 113 -1.40 -1.83 -3.65
C VAL A 113 -0.77 -2.80 -2.65
N PRO A 114 0.31 -3.49 -2.99
CA PRO A 114 0.96 -4.41 -2.09
C PRO A 114 1.51 -3.65 -0.86
N TRP A 115 1.37 -4.23 0.32
CA TRP A 115 1.72 -3.59 1.60
C TRP A 115 3.18 -3.13 1.67
N TRP A 116 4.09 -3.89 1.07
CA TRP A 116 5.51 -3.53 1.02
C TRP A 116 5.78 -2.24 0.22
N ALA A 117 4.94 -1.90 -0.76
CA ALA A 117 5.08 -0.65 -1.50
C ALA A 117 4.81 0.57 -0.60
N TRP A 118 3.89 0.45 0.36
CA TRP A 118 3.66 1.48 1.36
C TRP A 118 4.80 1.57 2.36
N ALA A 119 5.42 0.44 2.73
CA ALA A 119 6.62 0.43 3.54
C ALA A 119 7.78 1.16 2.85
N LEU A 120 8.01 0.88 1.56
CA LEU A 120 9.03 1.58 0.76
C LEU A 120 8.73 3.08 0.63
N LEU A 121 7.47 3.45 0.41
CA LEU A 121 7.07 4.87 0.38
C LEU A 121 7.41 5.55 1.71
N GLY A 122 7.13 4.90 2.84
CA GLY A 122 7.51 5.42 4.15
C GLY A 122 9.02 5.57 4.32
N CYS A 123 9.81 4.61 3.84
CA CYS A 123 11.28 4.74 3.82
C CYS A 123 11.74 5.95 2.99
N LEU A 124 11.13 6.16 1.82
CA LEU A 124 11.44 7.31 0.97
C LEU A 124 11.07 8.64 1.62
N ILE A 125 9.92 8.70 2.32
CA ILE A 125 9.51 9.88 3.09
C ILE A 125 10.51 10.14 4.21
N GLY A 126 10.92 9.12 4.97
CA GLY A 126 11.91 9.25 6.03
C GLY A 126 13.26 9.73 5.52
N ALA A 127 13.78 9.13 4.45
CA ALA A 127 15.03 9.57 3.82
C ALA A 127 14.91 10.99 3.26
N GLY A 128 13.79 11.32 2.60
CA GLY A 128 13.52 12.67 2.08
C GLY A 128 13.45 13.72 3.18
N ALA A 129 12.94 13.36 4.36
CA ALA A 129 12.94 14.23 5.53
C ALA A 129 14.36 14.60 5.97
N GLU A 130 15.26 13.62 6.05
CA GLU A 130 16.66 13.87 6.42
C GLU A 130 17.39 14.70 5.36
N VAL A 131 17.15 14.45 4.07
CA VAL A 131 17.68 15.29 2.98
C VAL A 131 17.15 16.71 3.06
N ALA A 132 15.87 16.91 3.35
CA ALA A 132 15.29 18.23 3.52
C ALA A 132 15.94 18.97 4.70
N GLN A 133 16.22 18.28 5.80
CA GLN A 133 16.90 18.85 6.96
C GLN A 133 18.35 19.25 6.66
N GLU A 134 19.05 18.52 5.80
CA GLU A 134 20.39 18.89 5.32
C GLU A 134 20.35 20.14 4.43
N LEU A 135 19.38 20.21 3.51
CA LEU A 135 19.29 21.27 2.51
C LEU A 135 18.69 22.58 3.03
N ILE A 136 17.95 22.54 4.14
CA ILE A 136 17.22 23.67 4.69
C ILE A 136 17.79 24.01 6.08
N PRO A 137 18.83 24.87 6.17
CA PRO A 137 19.47 25.20 7.45
C PRO A 137 18.54 25.80 8.51
N SER A 138 17.45 26.47 8.07
CA SER A 138 16.45 27.06 8.98
C SER A 138 15.65 26.02 9.79
N LEU A 139 15.76 24.72 9.47
CA LEU A 139 15.14 23.66 10.28
C LEU A 139 15.94 23.34 11.55
N GLU A 140 17.18 23.83 11.66
CA GLU A 140 18.06 23.68 12.85
C GLU A 140 18.19 22.22 13.32
N ARG A 141 18.11 21.26 12.40
CA ARG A 141 18.19 19.83 12.69
C ARG A 141 19.42 19.22 12.02
N ARG A 142 20.00 18.24 12.68
CA ARG A 142 21.12 17.48 12.13
C ARG A 142 20.60 16.17 11.54
N PRO A 143 20.82 15.92 10.24
CA PRO A 143 20.43 14.66 9.63
C PRO A 143 21.21 13.49 10.25
N SER A 144 20.54 12.34 10.36
CA SER A 144 21.10 11.16 10.99
C SER A 144 20.69 9.88 10.26
N LEU A 145 21.66 9.06 9.91
CA LEU A 145 21.41 7.71 9.37
C LEU A 145 20.62 6.85 10.34
N ALA A 146 20.77 7.06 11.65
CA ALA A 146 19.97 6.38 12.66
C ALA A 146 18.48 6.71 12.53
N ASN A 147 18.13 7.99 12.27
CA ASN A 147 16.75 8.40 12.04
C ASN A 147 16.17 7.75 10.78
N ILE A 148 16.95 7.67 9.69
CA ILE A 148 16.52 6.98 8.48
C ILE A 148 16.19 5.51 8.79
N ALA A 149 17.07 4.82 9.51
CA ALA A 149 16.86 3.43 9.89
C ALA A 149 15.62 3.25 10.80
N GLN A 150 15.43 4.11 11.79
CA GLN A 150 14.28 4.09 12.69
C GLN A 150 12.97 4.32 11.92
N ASN A 151 12.94 5.31 11.05
CA ASN A 151 11.80 5.60 10.18
C ASN A 151 11.49 4.42 9.24
N ALA A 152 12.53 3.77 8.70
CA ALA A 152 12.35 2.58 7.88
C ALA A 152 11.74 1.42 8.69
N VAL A 153 12.26 1.11 9.88
CA VAL A 153 11.69 0.09 10.77
C VAL A 153 10.24 0.40 11.09
N GLY A 154 9.93 1.65 11.48
CA GLY A 154 8.55 2.10 11.74
C GLY A 154 7.64 1.88 10.53
N SER A 155 8.09 2.25 9.34
CA SER A 155 7.35 2.10 8.09
C SER A 155 7.02 0.63 7.77
N TRP A 156 7.99 -0.26 7.92
CA TRP A 156 7.78 -1.70 7.69
C TRP A 156 6.85 -2.31 8.73
N CYS A 157 7.05 -2.00 10.00
CA CYS A 157 6.17 -2.46 11.09
C CYS A 157 4.73 -1.98 10.88
N GLY A 158 4.54 -0.70 10.56
CA GLY A 158 3.22 -0.14 10.31
C GLY A 158 2.50 -0.81 9.14
N ALA A 159 3.17 -0.96 8.00
CA ALA A 159 2.59 -1.60 6.83
C ALA A 159 2.25 -3.09 7.10
N ALA A 160 3.10 -3.82 7.83
CA ALA A 160 2.85 -5.21 8.22
C ALA A 160 1.64 -5.32 9.15
N VAL A 161 1.51 -4.43 10.15
CA VAL A 161 0.35 -4.36 11.04
C VAL A 161 -0.92 -4.05 10.24
N GLY A 162 -0.88 -3.07 9.33
CA GLY A 162 -2.00 -2.76 8.44
C GLY A 162 -2.45 -3.96 7.62
N GLN A 163 -1.51 -4.73 7.07
CA GLN A 163 -1.79 -5.95 6.33
C GLN A 163 -2.39 -7.04 7.22
N MET A 164 -1.90 -7.21 8.43
CA MET A 164 -2.44 -8.17 9.39
C MET A 164 -3.89 -7.82 9.75
N VAL A 165 -4.17 -6.56 10.07
CA VAL A 165 -5.53 -6.08 10.35
C VAL A 165 -6.45 -6.30 9.16
N ALA A 166 -6.01 -6.00 7.94
CA ALA A 166 -6.80 -6.24 6.72
C ALA A 166 -7.20 -7.72 6.58
N ARG A 167 -6.25 -8.64 6.78
CA ARG A 167 -6.49 -10.09 6.74
C ARG A 167 -7.45 -10.56 7.83
N LEU A 168 -7.33 -10.05 9.06
CA LEU A 168 -8.21 -10.40 10.17
C LEU A 168 -9.65 -9.94 9.91
N VAL A 169 -9.84 -8.73 9.41
CA VAL A 169 -11.16 -8.20 9.03
C VAL A 169 -11.78 -9.02 7.91
N GLU A 170 -10.99 -9.45 6.94
CA GLU A 170 -11.50 -10.26 5.84
C GLU A 170 -11.92 -11.68 6.30
N ARG A 171 -11.12 -12.32 7.18
CA ARG A 171 -11.47 -13.62 7.76
C ARG A 171 -12.80 -13.54 8.54
N ARG A 172 -13.00 -12.49 9.35
CA ARG A 172 -14.25 -12.30 10.12
C ARG A 172 -15.48 -12.04 9.24
N ARG A 173 -15.30 -11.61 8.00
CA ARG A 173 -16.41 -11.41 7.06
C ARG A 173 -16.83 -12.69 6.34
N ARG A 174 -15.95 -13.69 6.32
CA ARG A 174 -16.18 -14.98 5.68
C ARG A 174 -16.73 -16.03 6.66
N ALA A 175 -16.56 -15.81 7.97
CA ALA A 175 -17.13 -16.63 9.04
C ALA A 175 -18.53 -16.16 9.43
#